data_df624cdd9a132da51ffd146c6514a3fd
#
_entry.id   df624cdd9a132da51ffd146c6514a3fd
#
_cell.length_a   1.000
_cell.length_b   1.000
_cell.length_c   1.000
_cell.angle_alpha   90.00
_cell.angle_beta   90.00
_cell.angle_gamma   90.00
#
_symmetry.space_group_name_H-M   'P 1'
#
loop_
_entity.id
_entity.type
_entity.pdbx_description
1 polymer ?
#
loop_
_entity_poly.entity_id
_entity_poly.type
_entity_poly.pdbx_seq_one_letter_code
_entity_poly.pdbx_strand_id
1 'polypeptide(L)'
;MKNYLLILTGILFVCCQSQLERPLTESEKLADKQYYQFFHWMLFGDGDKDTAVESLFKSAEAGYAESQSQLGGCYAYRPDLIKRKGADIDSAVIWWLKAAEQEDYVAQKELAIFHVRMKEWKQAKYWLKRAEKNDFEDETLYHEIRGYERRNVQPIPKESRIAVKQYYQFLSYVQSGYKLNFDIKNLIESAESGYVHSQTELACCYAYRPDLLGCEKPHIDSAVIWWHKAAEQDDWVAQEKLAQHYVDLQDWKQAKFWLKRAKKNGYK
;
A
#
# COMPACT_ATOMS: atom_id res chain seq x y z
N MET A 1 -14.17 20.20 3.54
CA MET A 1 -13.85 19.40 2.34
C MET A 1 -13.40 20.21 1.11
N LYS A 2 -13.78 21.48 0.95
CA LYS A 2 -13.34 22.31 -0.21
C LYS A 2 -11.88 22.81 -0.17
N ASN A 3 -11.26 22.92 1.00
CA ASN A 3 -9.90 23.49 1.12
C ASN A 3 -8.75 22.50 0.92
N TYR A 4 -9.01 21.18 0.99
CA TYR A 4 -8.00 20.15 0.69
C TYR A 4 -7.80 19.93 -0.82
N LEU A 5 -8.82 20.25 -1.63
CA LEU A 5 -8.77 20.07 -3.08
C LEU A 5 -7.81 21.06 -3.78
N LEU A 6 -7.74 22.30 -3.26
CA LEU A 6 -6.87 23.34 -3.83
C LEU A 6 -5.38 23.15 -3.53
N ILE A 7 -5.04 22.47 -2.44
CA ILE A 7 -3.63 22.17 -2.08
C ILE A 7 -3.09 21.03 -2.95
N LEU A 8 -3.90 20.00 -3.23
CA LEU A 8 -3.49 18.89 -4.11
C LEU A 8 -3.28 19.31 -5.58
N THR A 9 -4.11 20.24 -6.10
CA THR A 9 -3.95 20.73 -7.47
C THR A 9 -2.76 21.67 -7.64
N GLY A 10 -2.42 22.46 -6.61
CA GLY A 10 -1.27 23.39 -6.63
C GLY A 10 0.08 22.67 -6.51
N ILE A 11 0.18 21.60 -5.73
CA ILE A 11 1.42 20.85 -5.53
C ILE A 11 1.77 20.00 -6.75
N LEU A 12 0.77 19.43 -7.43
CA LEU A 12 1.00 18.64 -8.66
C LEU A 12 1.51 19.49 -9.85
N PHE A 13 1.11 20.77 -9.91
CA PHE A 13 1.54 21.65 -11.01
C PHE A 13 2.99 22.14 -10.89
N VAL A 14 3.54 22.20 -9.68
CA VAL A 14 4.93 22.68 -9.44
C VAL A 14 5.97 21.57 -9.66
N CYS A 15 5.64 20.29 -9.38
CA CYS A 15 6.59 19.18 -9.54
C CYS A 15 6.90 18.83 -11.01
N CYS A 16 5.94 19.00 -11.94
CA CYS A 16 6.17 18.70 -13.36
C CYS A 16 7.01 19.75 -14.09
N GLN A 17 7.11 20.97 -13.57
CA GLN A 17 7.82 22.05 -14.29
C GLN A 17 9.35 22.05 -14.13
N SER A 18 9.90 21.32 -13.15
CA SER A 18 11.33 21.41 -12.84
C SER A 18 12.25 20.45 -13.60
N GLN A 19 11.72 19.54 -14.43
CA GLN A 19 12.52 18.52 -15.11
C GLN A 19 12.58 18.59 -16.63
N LEU A 20 11.77 19.45 -17.29
CA LEU A 20 11.76 19.54 -18.77
C LEU A 20 12.47 20.81 -19.25
N GLU A 21 13.75 20.71 -19.54
CA GLU A 21 14.50 21.75 -20.26
C GLU A 21 14.12 21.85 -21.75
N ARG A 22 13.30 20.96 -22.29
CA ARG A 22 12.85 20.93 -23.69
C ARG A 22 11.33 20.95 -23.83
N PRO A 23 10.79 21.51 -24.94
CA PRO A 23 9.36 21.42 -25.25
C PRO A 23 8.92 19.96 -25.39
N LEU A 24 7.73 19.63 -24.86
CA LEU A 24 7.12 18.32 -25.05
C LEU A 24 6.87 18.03 -26.53
N THR A 25 7.16 16.80 -26.94
CA THR A 25 6.77 16.28 -28.26
C THR A 25 5.24 16.15 -28.35
N GLU A 26 4.68 16.03 -29.54
CA GLU A 26 3.23 15.84 -29.72
C GLU A 26 2.75 14.53 -29.07
N SER A 27 3.55 13.48 -29.08
CA SER A 27 3.23 12.22 -28.36
C SER A 27 3.18 12.39 -26.85
N GLU A 28 4.11 13.15 -26.27
CA GLU A 28 4.12 13.47 -24.82
C GLU A 28 2.92 14.34 -24.43
N LYS A 29 2.56 15.35 -25.22
CA LYS A 29 1.36 16.16 -25.02
C LYS A 29 0.08 15.34 -25.09
N LEU A 30 0.02 14.35 -26.01
CA LEU A 30 -1.11 13.46 -26.12
C LEU A 30 -1.21 12.53 -24.92
N ALA A 31 -0.10 11.96 -24.46
CA ALA A 31 -0.05 11.11 -23.29
C ALA A 31 -0.46 11.86 -22.01
N ASP A 32 0.02 13.08 -21.83
CA ASP A 32 -0.36 14.00 -20.75
C ASP A 32 -1.88 14.27 -20.78
N LYS A 33 -2.43 14.64 -21.94
CA LYS A 33 -3.86 14.86 -22.11
C LYS A 33 -4.69 13.61 -21.75
N GLN A 34 -4.23 12.43 -22.15
CA GLN A 34 -4.88 11.15 -21.82
C GLN A 34 -4.83 10.84 -20.32
N TYR A 35 -3.70 11.12 -19.67
CA TYR A 35 -3.59 11.02 -18.22
C TYR A 35 -4.58 11.94 -17.51
N TYR A 36 -4.66 13.22 -17.89
CA TYR A 36 -5.61 14.16 -17.33
C TYR A 36 -7.07 13.77 -17.52
N GLN A 37 -7.40 13.11 -18.63
CA GLN A 37 -8.75 12.58 -18.86
C GLN A 37 -9.14 11.51 -17.82
N PHE A 38 -8.21 10.57 -17.53
CA PHE A 38 -8.41 9.58 -16.47
C PHE A 38 -8.47 10.23 -15.10
N PHE A 39 -7.54 11.13 -14.81
CA PHE A 39 -7.43 11.81 -13.52
C PHE A 39 -8.67 12.65 -13.21
N HIS A 40 -9.17 13.38 -14.21
CA HIS A 40 -10.42 14.14 -14.09
C HIS A 40 -11.61 13.23 -13.77
N TRP A 41 -11.74 12.12 -14.49
CA TRP A 41 -12.78 11.15 -14.20
C TRP A 41 -12.66 10.60 -12.77
N MET A 42 -11.48 10.29 -12.31
CA MET A 42 -11.24 9.75 -10.97
C MET A 42 -11.63 10.75 -9.86
N LEU A 43 -11.41 12.06 -10.08
CA LEU A 43 -11.72 13.10 -9.11
C LEU A 43 -13.20 13.51 -9.10
N PHE A 44 -13.82 13.63 -10.25
CA PHE A 44 -15.13 14.23 -10.41
C PHE A 44 -16.22 13.23 -10.78
N GLY A 45 -15.85 12.05 -11.27
CA GLY A 45 -16.78 11.02 -11.74
C GLY A 45 -17.47 11.38 -13.06
N ASP A 46 -17.04 12.46 -13.73
CA ASP A 46 -17.63 12.95 -14.96
C ASP A 46 -17.13 12.17 -16.17
N GLY A 47 -18.05 11.77 -17.05
CA GLY A 47 -17.73 11.04 -18.26
C GLY A 47 -17.79 9.53 -18.13
N ASP A 48 -17.40 8.85 -19.21
CA ASP A 48 -17.43 7.40 -19.29
C ASP A 48 -16.16 6.78 -18.65
N LYS A 49 -16.39 5.87 -17.69
CA LYS A 49 -15.32 5.15 -16.99
C LYS A 49 -14.41 4.38 -17.94
N ASP A 50 -15.01 3.67 -18.90
CA ASP A 50 -14.24 2.80 -19.79
C ASP A 50 -13.31 3.61 -20.70
N THR A 51 -13.80 4.74 -21.22
CA THR A 51 -13.00 5.70 -21.98
C THR A 51 -11.86 6.29 -21.16
N ALA A 52 -12.13 6.64 -19.90
CA ALA A 52 -11.10 7.17 -19.01
C ALA A 52 -10.01 6.14 -18.72
N VAL A 53 -10.38 4.90 -18.43
CA VAL A 53 -9.45 3.80 -18.19
C VAL A 53 -8.65 3.47 -19.46
N GLU A 54 -9.26 3.45 -20.63
CA GLU A 54 -8.55 3.27 -21.90
C GLU A 54 -7.53 4.38 -22.14
N SER A 55 -7.86 5.62 -21.78
CA SER A 55 -6.93 6.76 -21.86
C SER A 55 -5.73 6.57 -20.93
N LEU A 56 -5.92 6.03 -19.70
CA LEU A 56 -4.83 5.68 -18.81
C LEU A 56 -3.88 4.65 -19.44
N PHE A 57 -4.42 3.59 -20.05
CA PHE A 57 -3.60 2.58 -20.72
C PHE A 57 -2.77 3.17 -21.86
N LYS A 58 -3.41 3.94 -22.75
CA LYS A 58 -2.72 4.60 -23.87
C LYS A 58 -1.60 5.51 -23.42
N SER A 59 -1.84 6.29 -22.38
CA SER A 59 -0.84 7.19 -21.80
C SER A 59 0.34 6.42 -21.18
N ALA A 60 0.05 5.35 -20.41
CA ALA A 60 1.08 4.51 -19.79
C ALA A 60 1.92 3.76 -20.83
N GLU A 61 1.30 3.25 -21.89
CA GLU A 61 1.98 2.60 -23.03
C GLU A 61 2.82 3.57 -23.85
N ALA A 62 2.38 4.83 -23.95
CA ALA A 62 3.16 5.91 -24.56
C ALA A 62 4.37 6.33 -23.71
N GLY A 63 4.51 5.81 -22.49
CA GLY A 63 5.67 6.04 -21.62
C GLY A 63 5.48 7.11 -20.55
N TYR A 64 4.28 7.68 -20.38
CA TYR A 64 4.04 8.74 -19.40
C TYR A 64 4.14 8.17 -17.97
N ALA A 65 5.07 8.70 -17.17
CA ALA A 65 5.45 8.10 -15.89
C ALA A 65 4.30 8.07 -14.89
N GLU A 66 3.54 9.16 -14.77
CA GLU A 66 2.42 9.25 -13.86
C GLU A 66 1.31 8.24 -14.22
N SER A 67 1.08 8.03 -15.52
CA SER A 67 0.11 7.01 -15.98
C SER A 67 0.60 5.60 -15.68
N GLN A 68 1.88 5.33 -15.85
CA GLN A 68 2.49 4.05 -15.50
C GLN A 68 2.37 3.78 -13.99
N SER A 69 2.64 4.80 -13.16
CA SER A 69 2.50 4.74 -11.71
C SER A 69 1.05 4.45 -11.31
N GLN A 70 0.08 5.18 -11.88
CA GLN A 70 -1.34 4.97 -11.63
C GLN A 70 -1.83 3.61 -12.10
N LEU A 71 -1.36 3.14 -13.26
CA LEU A 71 -1.72 1.82 -13.77
C LEU A 71 -1.17 0.71 -12.87
N GLY A 72 0.04 0.86 -12.34
CA GLY A 72 0.59 -0.01 -11.30
C GLY A 72 -0.32 -0.05 -10.05
N GLY A 73 -0.80 1.10 -9.60
CA GLY A 73 -1.77 1.21 -8.50
C GLY A 73 -3.10 0.52 -8.81
N CYS A 74 -3.60 0.63 -10.05
CA CYS A 74 -4.81 -0.09 -10.47
C CYS A 74 -4.60 -1.61 -10.38
N TYR A 75 -3.49 -2.14 -10.85
CA TYR A 75 -3.18 -3.57 -10.75
C TYR A 75 -3.07 -4.06 -9.30
N ALA A 76 -2.47 -3.27 -8.41
CA ALA A 76 -2.25 -3.66 -7.02
C ALA A 76 -3.50 -3.50 -6.14
N TYR A 77 -4.24 -2.39 -6.30
CA TYR A 77 -5.23 -1.95 -5.33
C TYR A 77 -6.64 -1.75 -5.90
N ARG A 78 -6.76 -1.44 -7.19
CA ARG A 78 -8.04 -1.14 -7.84
C ARG A 78 -8.25 -1.93 -9.14
N PRO A 79 -8.13 -3.27 -9.08
CA PRO A 79 -8.31 -4.11 -10.26
C PRO A 79 -9.73 -4.00 -10.86
N ASP A 80 -10.71 -3.58 -10.06
CA ASP A 80 -12.08 -3.28 -10.48
C ASP A 80 -12.15 -2.18 -11.55
N LEU A 81 -11.24 -1.21 -11.50
CA LEU A 81 -11.19 -0.14 -12.49
C LEU A 81 -10.76 -0.66 -13.88
N ILE A 82 -9.83 -1.61 -13.90
CA ILE A 82 -9.27 -2.20 -15.12
C ILE A 82 -9.90 -3.56 -15.48
N LYS A 83 -11.12 -3.81 -14.99
CA LYS A 83 -11.94 -5.03 -15.28
C LYS A 83 -11.25 -6.34 -14.89
N ARG A 84 -10.39 -6.32 -13.86
CA ARG A 84 -9.77 -7.53 -13.30
C ARG A 84 -10.52 -8.00 -12.05
N LYS A 85 -10.49 -9.30 -11.81
CA LYS A 85 -11.19 -9.91 -10.65
C LYS A 85 -10.44 -9.75 -9.34
N GLY A 86 -9.13 -9.48 -9.40
CA GLY A 86 -8.30 -9.34 -8.20
C GLY A 86 -6.95 -8.71 -8.53
N ALA A 87 -6.19 -8.39 -7.48
CA ALA A 87 -4.88 -7.77 -7.57
C ALA A 87 -3.89 -8.63 -8.36
N ASP A 88 -3.03 -7.95 -9.11
CA ASP A 88 -1.92 -8.55 -9.83
C ASP A 88 -0.64 -7.75 -9.52
N ILE A 89 -0.01 -8.12 -8.42
CA ILE A 89 1.15 -7.40 -7.92
C ILE A 89 2.37 -7.53 -8.83
N ASP A 90 2.48 -8.63 -9.59
CA ASP A 90 3.59 -8.82 -10.52
C ASP A 90 3.49 -7.79 -11.66
N SER A 91 2.30 -7.59 -12.23
CA SER A 91 2.03 -6.53 -13.21
C SER A 91 2.21 -5.13 -12.61
N ALA A 92 1.75 -4.91 -11.38
CA ALA A 92 1.91 -3.63 -10.69
C ALA A 92 3.39 -3.24 -10.56
N VAL A 93 4.25 -4.16 -10.13
CA VAL A 93 5.69 -3.94 -9.98
C VAL A 93 6.34 -3.60 -11.32
N ILE A 94 5.94 -4.25 -12.42
CA ILE A 94 6.46 -3.94 -13.76
C ILE A 94 6.15 -2.49 -14.14
N TRP A 95 4.92 -2.02 -13.90
CA TRP A 95 4.53 -0.66 -14.22
C TRP A 95 5.19 0.36 -13.29
N TRP A 96 5.29 0.07 -11.99
CA TRP A 96 6.01 0.93 -11.05
C TRP A 96 7.50 1.04 -11.38
N LEU A 97 8.16 -0.05 -11.82
CA LEU A 97 9.56 0.02 -12.24
C LEU A 97 9.74 0.96 -13.42
N LYS A 98 8.88 0.89 -14.44
CA LYS A 98 8.93 1.79 -15.60
C LYS A 98 8.79 3.27 -15.21
N ALA A 99 7.87 3.58 -14.30
CA ALA A 99 7.67 4.95 -13.81
C ALA A 99 8.82 5.41 -12.90
N ALA A 100 9.28 4.55 -12.00
CA ALA A 100 10.36 4.86 -11.06
C ALA A 100 11.71 5.10 -11.74
N GLU A 101 11.97 4.48 -12.88
CA GLU A 101 13.15 4.76 -13.73
C GLU A 101 13.11 6.16 -14.32
N GLN A 102 11.92 6.74 -14.47
CA GLN A 102 11.68 8.12 -14.92
C GLN A 102 11.56 9.12 -13.74
N GLU A 103 12.06 8.75 -12.57
CA GLU A 103 12.04 9.54 -11.32
C GLU A 103 10.64 9.84 -10.77
N ASP A 104 9.61 9.08 -11.13
CA ASP A 104 8.29 9.18 -10.49
C ASP A 104 8.38 8.73 -9.02
N TYR A 105 8.20 9.68 -8.10
CA TYR A 105 8.36 9.41 -6.66
C TYR A 105 7.25 8.51 -6.09
N VAL A 106 6.05 8.54 -6.68
CA VAL A 106 4.92 7.69 -6.25
C VAL A 106 5.25 6.23 -6.53
N ALA A 107 5.75 5.93 -7.72
CA ALA A 107 6.21 4.59 -8.06
C ALA A 107 7.41 4.14 -7.21
N GLN A 108 8.38 5.04 -6.97
CA GLN A 108 9.53 4.75 -6.10
C GLN A 108 9.08 4.40 -4.68
N LYS A 109 8.10 5.14 -4.13
CA LYS A 109 7.47 4.86 -2.85
C LYS A 109 6.76 3.49 -2.85
N GLU A 110 5.94 3.21 -3.85
CA GLU A 110 5.23 1.94 -3.94
C GLU A 110 6.19 0.74 -4.04
N LEU A 111 7.30 0.89 -4.77
CA LEU A 111 8.36 -0.11 -4.80
C LEU A 111 9.04 -0.27 -3.43
N ALA A 112 9.29 0.82 -2.71
CA ALA A 112 9.83 0.73 -1.35
C ALA A 112 8.89 -0.05 -0.43
N ILE A 113 7.58 0.26 -0.45
CA ILE A 113 6.55 -0.45 0.32
C ILE A 113 6.48 -1.94 -0.09
N PHE A 114 6.50 -2.22 -1.39
CA PHE A 114 6.50 -3.61 -1.88
C PHE A 114 7.71 -4.39 -1.34
N HIS A 115 8.91 -3.83 -1.40
CA HIS A 115 10.13 -4.49 -0.92
C HIS A 115 10.16 -4.61 0.63
N VAL A 116 9.53 -3.68 1.37
CA VAL A 116 9.31 -3.84 2.82
C VAL A 116 8.44 -5.06 3.09
N ARG A 117 7.33 -5.21 2.38
CA ARG A 117 6.43 -6.37 2.51
C ARG A 117 7.11 -7.69 2.15
N MET A 118 8.07 -7.65 1.23
CA MET A 118 8.94 -8.81 0.89
C MET A 118 10.09 -9.01 1.88
N LYS A 119 10.24 -8.15 2.90
CA LYS A 119 11.38 -8.11 3.82
C LYS A 119 12.72 -7.94 3.09
N GLU A 120 12.71 -7.36 1.92
CA GLU A 120 13.88 -7.06 1.07
C GLU A 120 14.41 -5.66 1.40
N TRP A 121 14.86 -5.45 2.65
CA TRP A 121 15.15 -4.12 3.20
C TRP A 121 16.22 -3.33 2.43
N LYS A 122 17.17 -3.99 1.74
CA LYS A 122 18.18 -3.30 0.91
C LYS A 122 17.53 -2.62 -0.29
N GLN A 123 16.61 -3.32 -0.95
CA GLN A 123 15.85 -2.78 -2.09
C GLN A 123 14.86 -1.71 -1.63
N ALA A 124 14.17 -1.95 -0.51
CA ALA A 124 13.30 -0.97 0.09
C ALA A 124 14.03 0.34 0.40
N LYS A 125 15.22 0.26 1.00
CA LYS A 125 16.08 1.42 1.30
C LYS A 125 16.55 2.15 0.05
N TYR A 126 16.86 1.40 -1.01
CA TYR A 126 17.26 1.99 -2.29
C TYR A 126 16.15 2.85 -2.89
N TRP A 127 14.92 2.30 -2.98
CA TRP A 127 13.78 3.01 -3.55
C TRP A 127 13.32 4.17 -2.67
N LEU A 128 13.29 3.99 -1.34
CA LEU A 128 12.95 5.08 -0.42
C LEU A 128 13.90 6.28 -0.59
N LYS A 129 15.21 6.04 -0.65
CA LYS A 129 16.18 7.11 -0.87
C LYS A 129 16.01 7.85 -2.22
N ARG A 130 15.52 7.18 -3.25
CA ARG A 130 15.19 7.84 -4.52
C ARG A 130 13.94 8.69 -4.38
N ALA A 131 12.90 8.19 -3.71
CA ALA A 131 11.68 8.95 -3.46
C ALA A 131 11.95 10.20 -2.59
N GLU A 132 12.81 10.09 -1.57
CA GLU A 132 13.23 11.22 -0.72
C GLU A 132 13.89 12.37 -1.51
N LYS A 133 14.59 12.10 -2.60
CA LYS A 133 15.16 13.13 -3.46
C LYS A 133 14.11 13.97 -4.19
N ASN A 134 12.89 13.47 -4.27
CA ASN A 134 11.74 14.09 -4.91
C ASN A 134 10.71 14.55 -3.86
N ASP A 135 11.19 15.04 -2.70
CA ASP A 135 10.42 15.63 -1.60
C ASP A 135 9.42 14.66 -0.93
N PHE A 136 9.63 13.34 -1.07
CA PHE A 136 8.84 12.36 -0.35
C PHE A 136 9.50 11.99 0.98
N GLU A 137 8.81 12.24 2.10
CA GLU A 137 9.24 11.82 3.43
C GLU A 137 8.22 10.85 4.05
N ASP A 138 8.68 9.67 4.46
CA ASP A 138 7.90 8.71 5.23
C ASP A 138 8.74 8.13 6.37
N GLU A 139 8.65 8.78 7.53
CA GLU A 139 9.38 8.35 8.72
C GLU A 139 8.99 6.93 9.18
N THR A 140 7.74 6.52 8.99
CA THR A 140 7.27 5.18 9.40
C THR A 140 7.96 4.12 8.57
N LEU A 141 7.96 4.29 7.24
CA LEU A 141 8.62 3.40 6.31
C LEU A 141 10.14 3.36 6.54
N TYR A 142 10.74 4.53 6.82
CA TYR A 142 12.16 4.62 7.17
C TYR A 142 12.50 3.83 8.45
N HIS A 143 11.69 3.97 9.50
CA HIS A 143 11.90 3.26 10.76
C HIS A 143 11.72 1.75 10.60
N GLU A 144 10.77 1.30 9.81
CA GLU A 144 10.55 -0.12 9.52
C GLU A 144 11.75 -0.74 8.79
N ILE A 145 12.22 -0.09 7.72
CA ILE A 145 13.40 -0.52 6.95
C ILE A 145 14.63 -0.59 7.86
N ARG A 146 14.85 0.44 8.67
CA ARG A 146 15.98 0.49 9.62
C ARG A 146 15.86 -0.59 10.70
N GLY A 147 14.65 -0.92 11.11
CA GLY A 147 14.37 -2.05 11.99
C GLY A 147 14.79 -3.39 11.38
N TYR A 148 14.46 -3.64 10.12
CA TYR A 148 14.86 -4.84 9.39
C TYR A 148 16.38 -4.92 9.21
N GLU A 149 17.02 -3.79 8.85
CA GLU A 149 18.48 -3.71 8.72
C GLU A 149 19.18 -4.08 10.03
N ARG A 150 18.77 -3.49 11.17
CA ARG A 150 19.37 -3.76 12.49
C ARG A 150 19.22 -5.22 12.94
N ARG A 151 18.10 -5.86 12.61
CA ARG A 151 17.82 -7.25 12.97
C ARG A 151 18.34 -8.25 11.93
N ASN A 152 18.94 -7.78 10.85
CA ASN A 152 19.36 -8.60 9.70
C ASN A 152 18.24 -9.54 9.21
N VAL A 153 17.03 -8.97 9.09
CA VAL A 153 15.85 -9.74 8.65
C VAL A 153 16.10 -10.31 7.26
N GLN A 154 15.82 -11.60 7.07
CA GLN A 154 15.97 -12.25 5.78
C GLN A 154 14.77 -12.00 4.89
N PRO A 155 14.96 -11.86 3.57
CA PRO A 155 13.87 -11.76 2.60
C PRO A 155 12.91 -12.96 2.69
N ILE A 156 11.64 -12.73 2.37
CA ILE A 156 10.66 -13.80 2.27
C ILE A 156 11.08 -14.75 1.14
N PRO A 157 11.20 -16.07 1.40
CA PRO A 157 11.50 -17.06 0.38
C PRO A 157 10.48 -16.98 -0.78
N LYS A 158 10.92 -17.32 -2.00
CA LYS A 158 10.05 -17.25 -3.19
C LYS A 158 8.78 -18.11 -3.03
N GLU A 159 8.89 -19.24 -2.38
CA GLU A 159 7.80 -20.19 -2.11
C GLU A 159 6.72 -19.58 -1.21
N SER A 160 7.12 -18.70 -0.28
CA SER A 160 6.21 -18.03 0.66
C SER A 160 5.62 -16.71 0.12
N ARG A 161 5.98 -16.27 -1.09
CA ARG A 161 5.46 -15.03 -1.68
C ARG A 161 3.98 -15.10 -2.01
N ILE A 162 3.40 -16.29 -2.05
CA ILE A 162 1.96 -16.47 -2.23
C ILE A 162 1.17 -15.77 -1.11
N ALA A 163 1.67 -15.79 0.12
CA ALA A 163 1.04 -15.09 1.23
C ALA A 163 0.99 -13.56 1.02
N VAL A 164 2.04 -12.99 0.44
CA VAL A 164 2.07 -11.57 0.08
C VAL A 164 1.04 -11.26 -1.02
N LYS A 165 0.93 -12.13 -2.04
CA LYS A 165 -0.08 -11.98 -3.11
C LYS A 165 -1.50 -12.06 -2.54
N GLN A 166 -1.79 -13.00 -1.64
CA GLN A 166 -3.07 -13.13 -0.95
C GLN A 166 -3.39 -11.88 -0.11
N TYR A 167 -2.38 -11.29 0.54
CA TYR A 167 -2.54 -10.02 1.25
C TYR A 167 -2.90 -8.86 0.30
N TYR A 168 -2.29 -8.77 -0.88
CA TYR A 168 -2.67 -7.76 -1.89
C TYR A 168 -4.10 -7.97 -2.41
N GLN A 169 -4.62 -9.20 -2.45
CA GLN A 169 -6.04 -9.44 -2.75
C GLN A 169 -6.94 -8.81 -1.68
N PHE A 170 -6.58 -8.96 -0.40
CA PHE A 170 -7.29 -8.28 0.68
C PHE A 170 -7.23 -6.76 0.55
N LEU A 171 -6.05 -6.19 0.30
CA LEU A 171 -5.90 -4.74 0.13
C LEU A 171 -6.75 -4.22 -1.04
N SER A 172 -6.77 -4.93 -2.17
CA SER A 172 -7.58 -4.53 -3.32
C SER A 172 -9.08 -4.57 -3.03
N TYR A 173 -9.54 -5.55 -2.25
CA TYR A 173 -10.92 -5.63 -1.77
C TYR A 173 -11.29 -4.41 -0.92
N VAL A 174 -10.47 -4.05 0.04
CA VAL A 174 -10.68 -2.88 0.91
C VAL A 174 -10.67 -1.58 0.07
N GLN A 175 -9.68 -1.41 -0.81
CA GLN A 175 -9.51 -0.23 -1.65
C GLN A 175 -10.65 -0.05 -2.68
N SER A 176 -11.23 -1.14 -3.17
CA SER A 176 -12.38 -1.10 -4.09
C SER A 176 -13.70 -0.73 -3.40
N GLY A 177 -13.68 -0.49 -2.10
CA GLY A 177 -14.89 -0.25 -1.31
C GLY A 177 -15.78 -1.48 -1.23
N TYR A 178 -15.16 -2.66 -1.11
CA TYR A 178 -15.83 -3.97 -0.99
C TYR A 178 -16.64 -4.39 -2.23
N LYS A 179 -16.33 -3.83 -3.39
CA LYS A 179 -17.00 -4.17 -4.66
C LYS A 179 -16.48 -5.44 -5.33
N LEU A 180 -15.29 -5.87 -4.95
CA LEU A 180 -14.71 -7.10 -5.47
C LEU A 180 -15.24 -8.31 -4.68
N ASN A 181 -15.34 -9.44 -5.35
CA ASN A 181 -15.59 -10.70 -4.67
C ASN A 181 -14.31 -11.12 -3.93
N PHE A 182 -14.34 -11.03 -2.60
CA PHE A 182 -13.21 -11.37 -1.74
C PHE A 182 -13.51 -12.64 -0.96
N ASP A 183 -12.62 -13.60 -1.05
CA ASP A 183 -12.65 -14.77 -0.19
C ASP A 183 -11.76 -14.52 1.04
N ILE A 184 -12.38 -14.34 2.21
CA ILE A 184 -11.68 -14.16 3.48
C ILE A 184 -10.69 -15.30 3.77
N LYS A 185 -10.92 -16.46 3.15
CA LYS A 185 -10.01 -17.61 3.22
C LYS A 185 -8.60 -17.25 2.80
N ASN A 186 -8.42 -16.42 1.77
CA ASN A 186 -7.10 -15.94 1.34
C ASN A 186 -6.36 -15.18 2.46
N LEU A 187 -7.07 -14.34 3.22
CA LEU A 187 -6.47 -13.63 4.35
C LEU A 187 -6.11 -14.61 5.49
N ILE A 188 -6.99 -15.56 5.78
CA ILE A 188 -6.77 -16.58 6.81
C ILE A 188 -5.55 -17.45 6.44
N GLU A 189 -5.49 -17.99 5.23
CA GLU A 189 -4.36 -18.82 4.76
C GLU A 189 -3.03 -18.04 4.80
N SER A 190 -3.05 -16.77 4.39
CA SER A 190 -1.88 -15.90 4.46
C SER A 190 -1.43 -15.68 5.91
N ALA A 191 -2.36 -15.42 6.83
CA ALA A 191 -2.06 -15.25 8.26
C ALA A 191 -1.54 -16.54 8.91
N GLU A 192 -2.14 -17.69 8.58
CA GLU A 192 -1.72 -19.01 9.05
C GLU A 192 -0.32 -19.40 8.53
N SER A 193 0.04 -18.96 7.33
CA SER A 193 1.41 -19.13 6.80
C SER A 193 2.46 -18.30 7.53
N GLY A 194 2.04 -17.44 8.48
CA GLY A 194 2.93 -16.60 9.28
C GLY A 194 3.16 -15.20 8.72
N TYR A 195 2.47 -14.79 7.64
CA TYR A 195 2.64 -13.47 7.07
C TYR A 195 2.10 -12.39 8.03
N VAL A 196 3.01 -11.56 8.53
CA VAL A 196 2.75 -10.65 9.66
C VAL A 196 1.62 -9.66 9.39
N HIS A 197 1.58 -9.04 8.21
CA HIS A 197 0.53 -8.06 7.89
C HIS A 197 -0.85 -8.72 7.80
N SER A 198 -0.94 -9.94 7.27
CA SER A 198 -2.20 -10.69 7.27
C SER A 198 -2.65 -11.09 8.66
N GLN A 199 -1.73 -11.40 9.58
CA GLN A 199 -2.05 -11.68 10.98
C GLN A 199 -2.65 -10.46 11.66
N THR A 200 -2.05 -9.27 11.43
CA THR A 200 -2.56 -8.00 11.98
C THR A 200 -3.95 -7.68 11.41
N GLU A 201 -4.15 -7.82 10.10
CA GLU A 201 -5.44 -7.55 9.46
C GLU A 201 -6.52 -8.56 9.88
N LEU A 202 -6.17 -9.84 10.00
CA LEU A 202 -7.10 -10.87 10.48
C LEU A 202 -7.53 -10.58 11.92
N ALA A 203 -6.61 -10.16 12.79
CA ALA A 203 -6.94 -9.71 14.14
C ALA A 203 -7.89 -8.51 14.13
N CYS A 204 -7.64 -7.53 13.25
CA CYS A 204 -8.53 -6.37 13.07
C CYS A 204 -9.91 -6.79 12.55
N CYS A 205 -10.01 -7.79 11.67
CA CYS A 205 -11.29 -8.35 11.25
C CYS A 205 -12.05 -8.96 12.45
N TYR A 206 -11.41 -9.75 13.28
CA TYR A 206 -12.04 -10.30 14.49
C TYR A 206 -12.52 -9.22 15.47
N ALA A 207 -11.74 -8.14 15.63
CA ALA A 207 -12.06 -7.08 16.59
C ALA A 207 -13.11 -6.09 16.07
N TYR A 208 -13.04 -5.70 14.78
CA TYR A 208 -13.76 -4.54 14.27
C TYR A 208 -14.67 -4.83 13.08
N ARG A 209 -14.45 -5.94 12.37
CA ARG A 209 -15.19 -6.34 11.17
C ARG A 209 -15.58 -7.82 11.20
N PRO A 210 -16.31 -8.24 12.28
CA PRO A 210 -16.73 -9.64 12.43
C PRO A 210 -17.61 -10.10 11.26
N ASP A 211 -18.32 -9.17 10.61
CA ASP A 211 -19.13 -9.41 9.41
C ASP A 211 -18.33 -10.07 8.28
N LEU A 212 -17.07 -9.72 8.08
CA LEU A 212 -16.20 -10.34 7.07
C LEU A 212 -15.87 -11.81 7.36
N LEU A 213 -15.95 -12.19 8.63
CA LEU A 213 -15.69 -13.56 9.11
C LEU A 213 -16.98 -14.37 9.30
N GLY A 214 -18.14 -13.82 8.90
CA GLY A 214 -19.44 -14.43 9.13
C GLY A 214 -19.85 -14.49 10.61
N CYS A 215 -19.27 -13.64 11.45
CA CYS A 215 -19.54 -13.56 12.87
C CYS A 215 -20.51 -12.40 13.17
N GLU A 216 -21.45 -12.60 14.10
CA GLU A 216 -22.42 -11.56 14.51
C GLU A 216 -21.79 -10.50 15.43
N LYS A 217 -20.76 -10.87 16.17
CA LYS A 217 -20.14 -10.03 17.22
C LYS A 217 -18.61 -10.09 17.13
N PRO A 218 -17.92 -9.06 17.64
CA PRO A 218 -16.46 -9.09 17.79
C PRO A 218 -15.98 -10.28 18.64
N HIS A 219 -14.88 -10.89 18.21
CA HIS A 219 -14.19 -11.97 18.91
C HIS A 219 -12.83 -11.49 19.41
N ILE A 220 -12.84 -10.74 20.53
CA ILE A 220 -11.63 -10.06 21.05
C ILE A 220 -10.55 -11.07 21.42
N ASP A 221 -10.90 -12.22 22.00
CA ASP A 221 -9.93 -13.27 22.35
C ASP A 221 -9.18 -13.78 21.12
N SER A 222 -9.89 -13.99 20.01
CA SER A 222 -9.28 -14.38 18.73
C SER A 222 -8.40 -13.27 18.18
N ALA A 223 -8.85 -12.02 18.25
CA ALA A 223 -8.06 -10.87 17.84
C ALA A 223 -6.74 -10.78 18.61
N VAL A 224 -6.80 -10.93 19.93
CA VAL A 224 -5.61 -10.88 20.82
C VAL A 224 -4.61 -11.97 20.45
N ILE A 225 -5.07 -13.20 20.16
CA ILE A 225 -4.19 -14.29 19.72
C ILE A 225 -3.41 -13.90 18.45
N TRP A 226 -4.09 -13.34 17.45
CA TRP A 226 -3.48 -12.96 16.20
C TRP A 226 -2.59 -11.70 16.35
N TRP A 227 -3.00 -10.70 17.15
CA TRP A 227 -2.12 -9.58 17.48
C TRP A 227 -0.85 -10.03 18.17
N HIS A 228 -0.90 -11.02 19.10
CA HIS A 228 0.30 -11.58 19.71
C HIS A 228 1.24 -12.18 18.68
N LYS A 229 0.72 -13.03 17.77
CA LYS A 229 1.54 -13.63 16.70
C LYS A 229 2.25 -12.58 15.83
N ALA A 230 1.55 -11.50 15.46
CA ALA A 230 2.14 -10.41 14.69
C ALA A 230 3.12 -9.56 15.53
N ALA A 231 2.76 -9.25 16.76
CA ALA A 231 3.58 -8.45 17.68
C ALA A 231 4.92 -9.11 18.05
N GLU A 232 4.96 -10.44 18.11
CA GLU A 232 6.18 -11.22 18.29
C GLU A 232 7.13 -11.11 17.08
N GLN A 233 6.58 -10.85 15.89
CA GLN A 233 7.32 -10.54 14.68
C GLN A 233 7.68 -9.05 14.53
N ASP A 234 7.55 -8.29 15.64
CA ASP A 234 7.85 -6.87 15.72
C ASP A 234 6.92 -5.94 14.89
N ASP A 235 5.72 -6.39 14.56
CA ASP A 235 4.69 -5.53 13.97
C ASP A 235 4.22 -4.48 14.99
N TRP A 236 4.52 -3.22 14.72
CA TRP A 236 4.21 -2.13 15.65
C TRP A 236 2.71 -1.86 15.76
N VAL A 237 1.93 -2.12 14.70
CA VAL A 237 0.47 -1.95 14.73
C VAL A 237 -0.15 -2.96 15.69
N ALA A 238 0.23 -4.23 15.59
CA ALA A 238 -0.23 -5.26 16.50
C ALA A 238 0.20 -4.98 17.95
N GLN A 239 1.43 -4.48 18.15
CA GLN A 239 1.93 -4.09 19.47
C GLN A 239 1.14 -2.92 20.07
N GLU A 240 0.76 -1.94 19.26
CA GLU A 240 -0.12 -0.83 19.67
C GLU A 240 -1.50 -1.34 20.06
N LYS A 241 -2.11 -2.23 19.23
CA LYS A 241 -3.42 -2.84 19.53
C LYS A 241 -3.40 -3.65 20.84
N LEU A 242 -2.35 -4.41 21.09
CA LEU A 242 -2.17 -5.11 22.37
C LEU A 242 -2.04 -4.13 23.52
N ALA A 243 -1.26 -3.05 23.36
CA ALA A 243 -1.13 -2.04 24.40
C ALA A 243 -2.49 -1.44 24.76
N GLN A 244 -3.32 -1.09 23.75
CA GLN A 244 -4.67 -0.59 23.98
C GLN A 244 -5.55 -1.62 24.68
N HIS A 245 -5.54 -2.87 24.23
CA HIS A 245 -6.31 -3.95 24.86
C HIS A 245 -5.97 -4.09 26.36
N TYR A 246 -4.68 -4.05 26.72
CA TYR A 246 -4.27 -4.14 28.12
C TYR A 246 -4.57 -2.85 28.92
N VAL A 247 -4.68 -1.68 28.28
CA VAL A 247 -5.25 -0.48 28.92
C VAL A 247 -6.72 -0.71 29.29
N ASP A 248 -7.51 -1.27 28.38
CA ASP A 248 -8.93 -1.54 28.62
C ASP A 248 -9.16 -2.56 29.75
N LEU A 249 -8.21 -3.50 29.91
CA LEU A 249 -8.18 -4.47 31.02
C LEU A 249 -7.54 -3.90 32.31
N GLN A 250 -7.06 -2.66 32.30
CA GLN A 250 -6.32 -2.01 33.42
C GLN A 250 -5.02 -2.75 33.80
N ASP A 251 -4.47 -3.58 32.91
CA ASP A 251 -3.15 -4.18 33.07
C ASP A 251 -2.07 -3.22 32.57
N TRP A 252 -1.74 -2.25 33.42
CA TRP A 252 -0.77 -1.19 33.08
C TRP A 252 0.64 -1.72 32.82
N LYS A 253 0.99 -2.88 33.38
CA LYS A 253 2.30 -3.51 33.17
C LYS A 253 2.42 -4.02 31.74
N GLN A 254 1.45 -4.77 31.25
CA GLN A 254 1.41 -5.26 29.88
C GLN A 254 1.23 -4.13 28.89
N ALA A 255 0.34 -3.18 29.16
CA ALA A 255 0.13 -2.00 28.31
C ALA A 255 1.45 -1.24 28.08
N LYS A 256 2.20 -0.95 29.16
CA LYS A 256 3.51 -0.26 29.08
C LYS A 256 4.56 -1.09 28.34
N PHE A 257 4.55 -2.40 28.50
CA PHE A 257 5.48 -3.31 27.81
C PHE A 257 5.27 -3.23 26.29
N TRP A 258 4.02 -3.42 25.83
CA TRP A 258 3.71 -3.42 24.42
C TRP A 258 3.86 -2.04 23.76
N LEU A 259 3.46 -0.97 24.45
CA LEU A 259 3.66 0.40 23.96
C LEU A 259 5.16 0.74 23.77
N LYS A 260 6.01 0.30 24.70
CA LYS A 260 7.47 0.48 24.58
C LYS A 260 8.03 -0.25 23.36
N ARG A 261 7.54 -1.47 23.08
CA ARG A 261 7.96 -2.21 21.88
C ARG A 261 7.45 -1.54 20.60
N ALA A 262 6.19 -1.10 20.56
CA ALA A 262 5.62 -0.39 19.43
C ALA A 262 6.44 0.85 19.09
N LYS A 263 6.76 1.70 20.07
CA LYS A 263 7.61 2.89 19.88
C LYS A 263 9.00 2.57 19.34
N LYS A 264 9.58 1.46 19.77
CA LYS A 264 10.88 1.00 19.24
C LYS A 264 10.78 0.57 17.76
N ASN A 265 9.62 0.09 17.33
CA ASN A 265 9.40 -0.49 16.01
C ASN A 265 8.70 0.46 15.02
N GLY A 266 8.38 1.70 15.40
CA GLY A 266 7.89 2.71 14.46
C GLY A 266 6.63 3.47 14.90
N TYR A 267 6.00 3.09 16.01
CA TYR A 267 4.88 3.84 16.58
C TYR A 267 5.38 5.17 17.18
N LYS A 268 4.66 6.28 16.87
CA LYS A 268 4.96 7.64 17.38
C LYS A 268 4.14 8.02 18.59
#